data_4d94bb9083d96826e90fb2b80d7f0576
#
_entry.id   4d94bb9083d96826e90fb2b80d7f0576
#
_cell.length_a   1.000
_cell.length_b   1.000
_cell.length_c   1.000
_cell.angle_alpha   90.00
_cell.angle_beta   90.00
_cell.angle_gamma   90.00
#
_symmetry.space_group_name_H-M   'P 1'
#
loop_
_entity.id
_entity.type
_entity.pdbx_description
1 polymer ?
#
loop_
_entity_poly.entity_id
_entity_poly.type
_entity_poly.pdbx_seq_one_letter_code
_entity_poly.pdbx_strand_id
1 'polypeptide(L)'
;RCAEMALMLAESYAQLSDTENALKYLNLLRSHRITPYIPYTLENLPEVNPDALIRVDATGKPLTRLMAAIMNERQKELFMEGDRWFELKRNGRPEFWVAKDGQKYVCQKFMYTAPIHRNDLELVPGMQQNPGYE
;
A
#
# COMPACT_ATOMS: atom_id res chain seq x y z
N ARG A 1 1.84 -6.50 -14.96
CA ARG A 1 0.51 -6.78 -15.57
C ARG A 1 -0.18 -5.48 -15.96
N CYS A 2 -1.06 -5.51 -16.98
CA CYS A 2 -1.78 -4.30 -17.43
C CYS A 2 -2.61 -3.67 -16.31
N ALA A 3 -3.24 -4.47 -15.46
CA ALA A 3 -4.01 -4.00 -14.32
C ALA A 3 -3.16 -3.24 -13.29
N GLU A 4 -1.98 -3.75 -12.97
CA GLU A 4 -1.03 -3.08 -12.09
C GLU A 4 -0.57 -1.74 -12.68
N MET A 5 -0.24 -1.73 -13.98
CA MET A 5 0.15 -0.49 -14.68
C MET A 5 -0.97 0.55 -14.69
N ALA A 6 -2.23 0.13 -14.86
CA ALA A 6 -3.38 1.03 -14.79
C ALA A 6 -3.50 1.66 -13.38
N LEU A 7 -3.30 0.86 -12.33
CA LEU A 7 -3.31 1.35 -10.94
C LEU A 7 -2.12 2.27 -10.63
N MET A 8 -0.93 1.97 -11.17
CA MET A 8 0.23 2.85 -11.04
C MET A 8 -0.01 4.19 -11.73
N LEU A 9 -0.62 4.20 -12.91
CA LEU A 9 -1.02 5.43 -13.61
C LEU A 9 -2.07 6.20 -12.80
N ALA A 10 -3.11 5.53 -12.30
CA ALA A 10 -4.14 6.16 -11.48
C ALA A 10 -3.53 6.84 -10.23
N GLU A 11 -2.63 6.16 -9.53
CA GLU A 11 -1.93 6.71 -8.37
C GLU A 11 -1.04 7.89 -8.74
N SER A 12 -0.25 7.78 -9.83
CA SER A 12 0.63 8.85 -10.27
C SER A 12 -0.14 10.12 -10.65
N TYR A 13 -1.23 9.98 -11.39
CA TYR A 13 -2.10 11.11 -11.73
C TYR A 13 -2.77 11.71 -10.49
N ALA A 14 -3.21 10.89 -9.54
CA ALA A 14 -3.76 11.39 -8.28
C ALA A 14 -2.73 12.19 -7.47
N GLN A 15 -1.47 11.76 -7.43
CA GLN A 15 -0.37 12.51 -6.79
C GLN A 15 -0.08 13.84 -7.48
N LEU A 16 -0.23 13.90 -8.80
CA LEU A 16 -0.10 15.12 -9.60
C LEU A 16 -1.35 16.00 -9.57
N SER A 17 -2.37 15.63 -8.79
CA SER A 17 -3.68 16.32 -8.73
C SER A 17 -4.46 16.31 -10.04
N ASP A 18 -4.11 15.44 -10.98
CA ASP A 18 -4.86 15.18 -12.20
C ASP A 18 -5.95 14.13 -11.94
N THR A 19 -7.05 14.61 -11.34
CA THR A 19 -8.15 13.74 -10.89
C THR A 19 -8.89 13.07 -12.05
N GLU A 20 -8.96 13.72 -13.20
CA GLU A 20 -9.63 13.19 -14.38
C GLU A 20 -8.92 11.94 -14.90
N ASN A 21 -7.63 12.03 -15.16
CA ASN A 21 -6.85 10.88 -15.61
C ASN A 21 -6.73 9.79 -14.53
N ALA A 22 -6.63 10.17 -13.26
CA ALA A 22 -6.64 9.20 -12.15
C ALA A 22 -7.93 8.37 -12.14
N LEU A 23 -9.10 9.02 -12.21
CA LEU A 23 -10.40 8.36 -12.30
C LEU A 23 -10.54 7.51 -13.58
N LYS A 24 -10.04 8.00 -14.71
CA LYS A 24 -10.06 7.26 -15.97
C LYS A 24 -9.39 5.89 -15.84
N TYR A 25 -8.17 5.83 -15.31
CA TYR A 25 -7.44 4.56 -15.18
C TYR A 25 -8.00 3.67 -14.07
N LEU A 26 -8.45 4.25 -12.96
CA LEU A 26 -9.16 3.51 -11.91
C LEU A 26 -10.44 2.87 -12.44
N ASN A 27 -11.26 3.63 -13.15
CA ASN A 27 -12.49 3.17 -13.74
C ASN A 27 -12.28 2.16 -14.90
N LEU A 28 -11.21 2.30 -15.65
CA LEU A 28 -10.81 1.33 -16.67
C LEU A 28 -10.64 -0.06 -16.05
N LEU A 29 -9.90 -0.18 -14.95
CA LEU A 29 -9.76 -1.45 -14.25
C LEU A 29 -11.09 -1.95 -13.72
N ARG A 30 -11.85 -1.11 -13.00
CA ARG A 30 -13.11 -1.48 -12.37
C ARG A 30 -14.15 -1.98 -13.37
N SER A 31 -14.22 -1.39 -14.56
CA SER A 31 -15.15 -1.82 -15.62
C SER A 31 -14.93 -3.26 -16.08
N HIS A 32 -13.72 -3.78 -15.93
CA HIS A 32 -13.37 -5.16 -16.28
C HIS A 32 -13.45 -6.14 -15.09
N ARG A 33 -13.76 -5.67 -13.89
CA ARG A 33 -13.77 -6.49 -12.66
C ARG A 33 -15.12 -6.54 -11.95
N ILE A 34 -16.01 -5.59 -12.19
CA ILE A 34 -17.23 -5.40 -11.42
C ILE A 34 -18.46 -5.45 -12.33
N THR A 35 -19.45 -6.22 -11.93
CA THR A 35 -20.75 -6.29 -12.60
C THR A 35 -21.86 -6.33 -11.54
N PRO A 36 -22.86 -5.43 -11.55
CA PRO A 36 -22.96 -4.26 -12.44
C PRO A 36 -21.90 -3.19 -12.14
N TYR A 37 -21.43 -2.53 -13.18
CA TYR A 37 -20.40 -1.50 -13.07
C TYR A 37 -21.00 -0.10 -12.96
N ILE A 38 -20.56 0.63 -11.93
CA ILE A 38 -20.84 2.05 -11.76
C ILE A 38 -19.50 2.78 -11.68
N PRO A 39 -19.22 3.72 -12.60
CA PRO A 39 -17.97 4.46 -12.58
C PRO A 39 -17.87 5.34 -11.32
N TYR A 40 -16.67 5.44 -10.77
CA TYR A 40 -16.39 6.44 -9.75
C TYR A 40 -16.29 7.83 -10.36
N THR A 41 -16.88 8.78 -9.67
CA THR A 41 -16.76 10.23 -9.87
C THR A 41 -16.28 10.85 -8.56
N LEU A 42 -15.83 12.10 -8.57
CA LEU A 42 -15.41 12.78 -7.33
C LEU A 42 -16.55 12.85 -6.29
N GLU A 43 -17.80 12.82 -6.74
CA GLU A 43 -18.98 12.90 -5.87
C GLU A 43 -19.30 11.56 -5.19
N ASN A 44 -19.19 10.44 -5.95
CA ASN A 44 -19.59 9.12 -5.47
C ASN A 44 -18.42 8.23 -4.99
N LEU A 45 -17.21 8.79 -4.85
CA LEU A 45 -16.10 8.08 -4.23
C LEU A 45 -16.46 7.66 -2.79
N PRO A 46 -16.11 6.44 -2.38
CA PRO A 46 -16.33 6.00 -1.00
C PRO A 46 -15.56 6.88 -0.01
N GLU A 47 -16.10 7.00 1.20
CA GLU A 47 -15.38 7.66 2.28
C GLU A 47 -14.11 6.87 2.66
N VAL A 48 -13.11 7.59 3.17
CA VAL A 48 -11.87 6.98 3.64
C VAL A 48 -12.20 6.12 4.86
N ASN A 49 -11.90 4.83 4.78
CA ASN A 49 -12.10 3.94 5.92
C ASN A 49 -11.13 4.31 7.06
N PRO A 50 -11.63 4.73 8.24
CA PRO A 50 -10.78 5.10 9.38
C PRO A 50 -9.98 3.92 9.95
N ASP A 51 -10.44 2.69 9.71
CA ASP A 51 -9.79 1.45 10.19
C ASP A 51 -8.83 0.84 9.16
N ALA A 52 -8.65 1.50 8.01
CA ALA A 52 -7.69 1.05 7.01
C ALA A 52 -6.26 1.09 7.56
N LEU A 53 -5.44 0.09 7.21
CA LEU A 53 -4.02 0.07 7.60
C LEU A 53 -3.26 1.24 6.98
N ILE A 54 -3.48 1.51 5.70
CA ILE A 54 -2.86 2.63 4.99
C ILE A 54 -3.74 3.86 5.20
N ARG A 55 -3.21 4.88 5.88
CA ARG A 55 -3.87 6.15 6.17
C ARG A 55 -3.19 7.36 5.53
N VAL A 56 -1.96 7.16 5.07
CA VAL A 56 -1.15 8.18 4.42
C VAL A 56 -0.63 7.68 3.09
N ASP A 57 -0.34 8.58 2.18
CA ASP A 57 0.29 8.28 0.90
C ASP A 57 1.82 8.12 1.04
N ALA A 58 2.50 7.87 -0.06
CA ALA A 58 3.96 7.72 -0.09
C ALA A 58 4.72 9.01 0.30
N THR A 59 4.07 10.16 0.31
CA THR A 59 4.63 11.44 0.76
C THR A 59 4.35 11.72 2.25
N GLY A 60 3.59 10.85 2.91
CA GLY A 60 3.19 11.00 4.32
C GLY A 60 1.96 11.86 4.55
N LYS A 61 1.28 12.29 3.50
CA LYS A 61 0.03 13.07 3.60
C LYS A 61 -1.17 12.15 3.83
N PRO A 62 -2.20 12.59 4.56
CA PRO A 62 -3.45 11.84 4.71
C PRO A 62 -4.05 11.50 3.34
N LEU A 63 -4.59 10.28 3.22
CA LEU A 63 -5.23 9.86 1.97
C LEU A 63 -6.44 10.71 1.65
N THR A 64 -6.52 11.16 0.39
CA THR A 64 -7.78 11.66 -0.20
C THR A 64 -8.72 10.49 -0.48
N ARG A 65 -10.03 10.76 -0.67
CA ARG A 65 -11.01 9.73 -1.05
C ARG A 65 -10.58 8.99 -2.33
N LEU A 66 -10.06 9.72 -3.32
CA LEU A 66 -9.57 9.14 -4.57
C LEU A 66 -8.36 8.22 -4.33
N MET A 67 -7.37 8.68 -3.57
CA MET A 67 -6.19 7.87 -3.26
C MET A 67 -6.56 6.63 -2.45
N ALA A 68 -7.47 6.75 -1.48
CA ALA A 68 -7.97 5.61 -0.71
C ALA A 68 -8.70 4.58 -1.60
N ALA A 69 -9.49 5.04 -2.57
CA ALA A 69 -10.14 4.15 -3.54
C ALA A 69 -9.12 3.42 -4.42
N ILE A 70 -8.06 4.11 -4.89
CA ILE A 70 -6.97 3.49 -5.66
C ILE A 70 -6.24 2.44 -4.83
N MET A 71 -5.86 2.73 -3.58
CA MET A 71 -5.18 1.78 -2.69
C MET A 71 -6.06 0.56 -2.40
N ASN A 72 -7.37 0.75 -2.26
CA ASN A 72 -8.33 -0.34 -2.05
C ASN A 72 -8.44 -1.26 -3.28
N GLU A 73 -8.46 -0.68 -4.48
CA GLU A 73 -8.47 -1.49 -5.71
C GLU A 73 -7.12 -2.20 -5.93
N ARG A 74 -5.98 -1.58 -5.58
CA ARG A 74 -4.67 -2.24 -5.59
C ARG A 74 -4.65 -3.46 -4.67
N GLN A 75 -5.14 -3.33 -3.45
CA GLN A 75 -5.20 -4.45 -2.51
C GLN A 75 -6.02 -5.63 -3.04
N LYS A 76 -7.12 -5.37 -3.74
CA LYS A 76 -7.97 -6.42 -4.32
C LYS A 76 -7.31 -7.07 -5.55
N GLU A 77 -6.79 -6.26 -6.47
CA GLU A 77 -6.25 -6.73 -7.73
C GLU A 77 -4.93 -7.49 -7.56
N LEU A 78 -4.08 -7.05 -6.61
CA LEU A 78 -2.76 -7.62 -6.36
C LEU A 78 -2.75 -8.55 -5.14
N PHE A 79 -3.93 -9.05 -4.75
CA PHE A 79 -4.06 -10.01 -3.66
C PHE A 79 -3.23 -11.27 -3.93
N MET A 80 -2.45 -11.71 -2.94
CA MET A 80 -1.55 -12.87 -3.00
C MET A 80 -0.36 -12.75 -3.99
N GLU A 81 -0.05 -11.56 -4.48
CA GLU A 81 1.07 -11.33 -5.41
C GLU A 81 2.33 -10.74 -4.76
N GLY A 82 2.32 -10.61 -3.44
CA GLY A 82 3.47 -10.11 -2.68
C GLY A 82 3.60 -8.59 -2.65
N ASP A 83 2.77 -7.85 -3.39
CA ASP A 83 2.81 -6.38 -3.46
C ASP A 83 2.49 -5.69 -2.13
N ARG A 84 1.62 -6.29 -1.31
CA ARG A 84 1.08 -5.67 -0.10
C ARG A 84 2.15 -5.22 0.89
N TRP A 85 3.22 -5.97 1.06
CA TRP A 85 4.31 -5.60 1.96
C TRP A 85 5.01 -4.30 1.52
N PHE A 86 5.29 -4.19 0.23
CA PHE A 86 5.93 -3.00 -0.35
C PHE A 86 5.00 -1.79 -0.31
N GLU A 87 3.71 -2.00 -0.53
CA GLU A 87 2.69 -0.97 -0.43
C GLU A 87 2.59 -0.40 1.00
N LEU A 88 2.52 -1.27 2.02
CA LEU A 88 2.54 -0.86 3.43
C LEU A 88 3.85 -0.14 3.78
N LYS A 89 4.99 -0.67 3.33
CA LYS A 89 6.31 -0.06 3.55
C LYS A 89 6.40 1.35 2.98
N ARG A 90 5.83 1.58 1.80
CA ARG A 90 5.83 2.86 1.11
C ARG A 90 4.87 3.87 1.75
N ASN A 91 3.71 3.39 2.22
CA ASN A 91 2.61 4.23 2.68
C ASN A 91 2.52 4.23 4.22
N GLY A 92 3.50 4.84 4.88
CA GLY A 92 3.48 5.15 6.29
C GLY A 92 4.00 4.06 7.23
N ARG A 93 4.27 2.84 6.76
CA ARG A 93 4.75 1.71 7.60
C ARG A 93 3.85 1.48 8.82
N PRO A 94 2.56 1.22 8.62
CA PRO A 94 1.63 1.03 9.72
C PRO A 94 1.99 -0.18 10.57
N GLU A 95 1.78 -0.08 11.88
CA GLU A 95 1.87 -1.22 12.77
C GLU A 95 0.56 -2.00 12.72
N PHE A 96 0.65 -3.31 12.68
CA PHE A 96 -0.50 -4.21 12.66
C PHE A 96 -0.15 -5.56 13.30
N TRP A 97 -1.16 -6.38 13.48
CA TRP A 97 -0.94 -7.74 13.98
C TRP A 97 -1.59 -8.77 13.07
N VAL A 98 -1.03 -9.95 13.09
CA VAL A 98 -1.58 -11.13 12.41
C VAL A 98 -1.71 -12.27 13.41
N ALA A 99 -2.73 -13.10 13.23
CA ALA A 99 -2.88 -14.34 13.97
C ALA A 99 -2.34 -15.51 13.13
N LYS A 100 -1.48 -16.31 13.71
CA LYS A 100 -0.99 -17.54 13.10
C LYS A 100 -0.84 -18.61 14.18
N ASP A 101 -1.38 -19.80 13.94
CA ASP A 101 -1.30 -20.95 14.85
C ASP A 101 -1.78 -20.61 16.28
N GLY A 102 -2.85 -19.81 16.39
CA GLY A 102 -3.40 -19.37 17.67
C GLY A 102 -2.58 -18.30 18.41
N GLN A 103 -1.49 -17.84 17.83
CA GLN A 103 -0.63 -16.80 18.41
C GLN A 103 -0.79 -15.47 17.67
N LYS A 104 -0.62 -14.37 18.41
CA LYS A 104 -0.64 -13.02 17.87
C LYS A 104 0.79 -12.53 17.60
N TYR A 105 1.07 -12.19 16.36
CA TYR A 105 2.33 -11.59 15.92
C TYR A 105 2.11 -10.12 15.59
N VAL A 106 2.89 -9.24 16.19
CA VAL A 106 2.81 -7.78 15.95
C VAL A 106 3.91 -7.38 14.99
N CYS A 107 3.54 -6.78 13.88
CA CYS A 107 4.47 -6.12 12.97
C CYS A 107 4.71 -4.68 13.45
N GLN A 108 5.89 -4.41 13.94
CA GLN A 108 6.33 -3.09 14.38
C GLN A 108 6.99 -2.31 13.24
N LYS A 109 7.05 -1.00 13.37
CA LYS A 109 7.54 -0.10 12.30
C LYS A 109 8.97 -0.40 11.84
N PHE A 110 9.86 -0.83 12.74
CA PHE A 110 11.24 -1.17 12.38
C PHE A 110 11.33 -2.42 11.49
N MET A 111 10.37 -3.36 11.61
CA MET A 111 10.37 -4.63 10.88
C MET A 111 10.21 -4.47 9.36
N TYR A 112 9.81 -3.29 8.88
CA TYR A 112 9.83 -2.99 7.44
C TYR A 112 11.24 -2.86 6.84
N THR A 113 12.26 -2.79 7.70
CA THR A 113 13.67 -2.88 7.31
C THR A 113 14.18 -4.23 7.78
N ALA A 114 14.65 -5.08 6.87
CA ALA A 114 15.15 -6.40 7.26
C ALA A 114 16.41 -6.29 8.14
N PRO A 115 16.64 -7.22 9.08
CA PRO A 115 17.87 -7.27 9.83
C PRO A 115 19.06 -7.56 8.90
N ILE A 116 20.22 -7.03 9.24
CA ILE A 116 21.49 -7.40 8.59
C ILE A 116 21.85 -8.80 9.08
N HIS A 117 22.29 -9.66 8.16
CA HIS A 117 22.66 -11.01 8.50
C HIS A 117 23.84 -11.02 9.49
N ARG A 118 23.81 -11.94 10.46
CA ARG A 118 24.82 -12.00 11.52
C ARG A 118 26.24 -12.14 11.00
N ASN A 119 26.44 -12.96 9.95
CA ASN A 119 27.76 -13.14 9.37
C ASN A 119 28.32 -11.83 8.80
N ASP A 120 27.48 -10.96 8.22
CA ASP A 120 27.94 -9.68 7.67
C ASP A 120 28.36 -8.74 8.79
N LEU A 121 27.63 -8.74 9.91
CA LEU A 121 28.00 -7.97 11.11
C LEU A 121 29.34 -8.42 11.71
N GLU A 122 29.61 -9.72 11.67
CA GLU A 122 30.86 -10.29 12.20
C GLU A 122 32.07 -10.05 11.26
N LEU A 123 31.82 -10.06 9.93
CA LEU A 123 32.86 -9.93 8.93
C LEU A 123 33.29 -8.48 8.63
N VAL A 124 32.38 -7.53 8.84
CA VAL A 124 32.61 -6.11 8.51
C VAL A 124 32.81 -5.30 9.78
N PRO A 125 34.07 -4.91 10.13
CA PRO A 125 34.35 -4.13 11.33
C PRO A 125 33.56 -2.81 11.36
N GLY A 126 32.84 -2.56 12.46
CA GLY A 126 32.05 -1.33 12.66
C GLY A 126 30.69 -1.32 12.04
N MET A 127 30.26 -2.41 11.36
CA MET A 127 28.90 -2.54 10.90
C MET A 127 27.94 -2.68 12.08
N GLN A 128 26.88 -1.87 12.08
CA GLN A 128 25.85 -1.89 13.12
C GLN A 128 24.55 -2.48 12.57
N GLN A 129 23.84 -3.18 13.42
CA GLN A 129 22.51 -3.73 13.09
C GLN A 129 21.50 -2.59 12.87
N ASN A 130 20.49 -2.85 12.03
CA ASN A 130 19.36 -1.95 11.89
C ASN A 130 18.64 -1.79 13.24
N PRO A 131 18.19 -0.56 13.58
CA PRO A 131 17.51 -0.31 14.85
C PRO A 131 16.31 -1.24 15.09
N GLY A 132 16.18 -1.73 16.32
CA GLY A 132 15.09 -2.64 16.73
C GLY A 132 15.43 -4.13 16.65
N TYR A 133 16.63 -4.49 16.15
CA TYR A 133 17.13 -5.87 16.09
C TYR A 133 18.38 -6.08 16.99
N GLU A 134 18.62 -5.19 17.91
CA GLU A 134 19.74 -5.21 18.87
C GLU A 134 19.60 -6.34 19.88
#